data_b726e6f67bf44045268c5fccd24f9a7d
#
_entry.id   b726e6f67bf44045268c5fccd24f9a7d
#
_cell.length_a   1.000
_cell.length_b   1.000
_cell.length_c   1.000
_cell.angle_alpha   90.00
_cell.angle_beta   90.00
_cell.angle_gamma   90.00
#
_symmetry.space_group_name_H-M   'P 1'
#
loop_
_entity.id
_entity.type
_entity.pdbx_description
1 polymer ?
#
loop_
_entity_poly.entity_id
_entity_poly.type
_entity_poly.pdbx_seq_one_letter_code
_entity_poly.pdbx_strand_id
1 'polypeptide(L)'
;MSNYAYIDGQNLHLGTSKADNAWRVDLTKFRVYLREKYQVEKAFYFLGYVQEGPEIESVYEKIQTAGFILQFRQHNSAMVGTKKGNVDSDIIFSIMKRMYKDEAFDKVILVSGDGDYKMLVDFLIEEKRFGKILFPNRNFSSSLYKEIGASYFANLDDKDVKNKIAWKEPHTN
;
A
#
# COMPACT_ATOMS: atom_id res chain seq x y z
N MET A 1 1.76 -19.32 -9.14
CA MET A 1 0.66 -18.36 -8.92
C MET A 1 1.26 -17.00 -8.58
N SER A 2 0.54 -15.93 -8.87
CA SER A 2 1.00 -14.56 -8.66
C SER A 2 0.47 -13.99 -7.35
N ASN A 3 1.14 -12.98 -6.80
CA ASN A 3 0.75 -12.32 -5.56
C ASN A 3 -0.13 -11.10 -5.86
N TYR A 4 -0.95 -10.72 -4.87
CA TYR A 4 -1.70 -9.47 -4.90
C TYR A 4 -1.16 -8.51 -3.84
N ALA A 5 -1.03 -7.23 -4.21
CA ALA A 5 -0.60 -6.18 -3.29
C ALA A 5 -1.76 -5.28 -2.89
N TYR A 6 -1.75 -4.85 -1.63
CA TYR A 6 -2.73 -3.94 -1.05
C TYR A 6 -1.99 -2.76 -0.43
N ILE A 7 -2.23 -1.57 -0.96
CA ILE A 7 -1.53 -0.35 -0.58
C ILE A 7 -2.47 0.54 0.23
N ASP A 8 -2.12 0.77 1.48
CA ASP A 8 -2.70 1.82 2.30
C ASP A 8 -2.13 3.17 1.84
N GLY A 9 -2.88 3.87 0.98
CA GLY A 9 -2.39 5.08 0.32
C GLY A 9 -2.09 6.21 1.30
N GLN A 10 -2.85 6.35 2.37
CA GLN A 10 -2.61 7.36 3.39
C GLN A 10 -1.34 7.04 4.20
N ASN A 11 -1.18 5.79 4.62
CA ASN A 11 0.00 5.36 5.37
C ASN A 11 1.27 5.50 4.52
N LEU A 12 1.22 5.14 3.24
CA LEU A 12 2.32 5.36 2.29
C LEU A 12 2.67 6.84 2.18
N HIS A 13 1.68 7.72 2.02
CA HIS A 13 1.90 9.16 1.90
C HIS A 13 2.50 9.77 3.17
N LEU A 14 1.96 9.43 4.35
CA LEU A 14 2.46 9.91 5.64
C LEU A 14 3.87 9.42 5.94
N GLY A 15 4.18 8.19 5.56
CA GLY A 15 5.50 7.58 5.79
C GLY A 15 6.59 8.03 4.81
N THR A 16 6.24 8.68 3.71
CA THR A 16 7.18 9.13 2.68
C THR A 16 7.15 10.65 2.48
N SER A 17 6.10 11.19 1.87
CA SER A 17 6.02 12.61 1.51
C SER A 17 5.80 13.54 2.71
N LYS A 18 5.28 13.06 3.81
CA LYS A 18 5.01 13.81 5.05
C LYS A 18 5.93 13.42 6.21
N ALA A 19 6.91 12.56 6.00
CA ALA A 19 7.91 12.20 7.00
C ALA A 19 8.97 13.31 7.18
N ASP A 20 9.70 13.28 8.30
CA ASP A 20 10.75 14.26 8.60
C ASP A 20 11.84 14.31 7.51
N ASN A 21 12.22 13.15 6.98
CA ASN A 21 13.10 13.05 5.80
C ASN A 21 12.28 12.76 4.56
N ALA A 22 11.39 13.70 4.21
CA ALA A 22 10.42 13.53 3.14
C ALA A 22 11.07 13.16 1.80
N TRP A 23 10.44 12.22 1.11
CA TRP A 23 10.77 11.84 -0.24
C TRP A 23 9.51 11.42 -0.99
N ARG A 24 9.56 11.48 -2.30
CA ARG A 24 8.40 11.18 -3.13
C ARG A 24 8.57 9.82 -3.79
N VAL A 25 7.54 8.98 -3.69
CA VAL A 25 7.47 7.71 -4.42
C VAL A 25 7.10 7.98 -5.87
N ASP A 26 7.87 7.43 -6.79
CA ASP A 26 7.48 7.31 -8.19
C ASP A 26 6.59 6.07 -8.32
N LEU A 27 5.31 6.29 -8.55
CA LEU A 27 4.31 5.21 -8.55
C LEU A 27 4.56 4.20 -9.67
N THR A 28 5.04 4.63 -10.83
CA THR A 28 5.37 3.72 -11.94
C THR A 28 6.53 2.81 -11.56
N LYS A 29 7.61 3.38 -11.00
CA LYS A 29 8.75 2.60 -10.51
C LYS A 29 8.35 1.67 -9.36
N PHE A 30 7.49 2.15 -8.47
CA PHE A 30 7.01 1.34 -7.35
C PHE A 30 6.16 0.15 -7.85
N ARG A 31 5.29 0.37 -8.84
CA ARG A 31 4.51 -0.72 -9.45
C ARG A 31 5.42 -1.78 -10.11
N VAL A 32 6.45 -1.33 -10.81
CA VAL A 32 7.47 -2.22 -11.40
C VAL A 32 8.22 -3.00 -10.31
N TYR A 33 8.65 -2.31 -9.24
CA TYR A 33 9.33 -2.94 -8.10
C TYR A 33 8.48 -4.04 -7.45
N LEU A 34 7.18 -3.79 -7.22
CA LEU A 34 6.26 -4.80 -6.69
C LEU A 34 6.16 -6.02 -7.59
N ARG A 35 6.07 -5.80 -8.91
CA ARG A 35 6.00 -6.89 -9.89
C ARG A 35 7.28 -7.72 -9.92
N GLU A 36 8.44 -7.08 -9.99
CA GLU A 36 9.72 -7.76 -10.17
C GLU A 36 10.23 -8.43 -8.89
N LYS A 37 10.08 -7.75 -7.74
CA LYS A 37 10.59 -8.25 -6.47
C LYS A 37 9.65 -9.25 -5.80
N TYR A 38 8.35 -9.03 -5.90
CA TYR A 38 7.34 -9.80 -5.17
C TYR A 38 6.33 -10.51 -6.07
N GLN A 39 6.55 -10.59 -7.38
CA GLN A 39 5.67 -11.23 -8.36
C GLN A 39 4.21 -10.76 -8.27
N VAL A 40 4.03 -9.46 -8.01
CA VAL A 40 2.70 -8.86 -7.87
C VAL A 40 2.04 -8.68 -9.24
N GLU A 41 0.94 -9.38 -9.45
CA GLU A 41 0.10 -9.26 -10.65
C GLU A 41 -0.87 -8.07 -10.52
N LYS A 42 -1.66 -8.06 -9.45
CA LYS A 42 -2.62 -6.99 -9.17
C LYS A 42 -2.19 -6.21 -7.94
N ALA A 43 -2.20 -4.89 -8.04
CA ALA A 43 -1.88 -3.98 -6.96
C ALA A 43 -3.05 -3.02 -6.73
N PHE A 44 -3.72 -3.15 -5.59
CA PHE A 44 -4.88 -2.34 -5.19
C PHE A 44 -4.41 -1.17 -4.33
N TYR A 45 -4.74 0.04 -4.76
CA TYR A 45 -4.37 1.27 -4.07
C TYR A 45 -5.60 1.88 -3.40
N PHE A 46 -5.62 1.90 -2.08
CA PHE A 46 -6.77 2.33 -1.29
C PHE A 46 -6.61 3.79 -0.86
N LEU A 47 -7.64 4.57 -1.11
CA LEU A 47 -7.78 5.96 -0.67
C LEU A 47 -8.99 6.12 0.23
N GLY A 48 -8.83 6.93 1.28
CA GLY A 48 -9.82 7.04 2.35
C GLY A 48 -11.12 7.73 1.98
N TYR A 49 -11.10 8.61 0.97
CA TYR A 49 -12.29 9.29 0.48
C TYR A 49 -12.04 9.92 -0.90
N VAL A 50 -13.13 10.09 -1.63
CA VAL A 50 -13.12 10.82 -2.89
C VAL A 50 -13.06 12.30 -2.59
N GLN A 51 -12.05 12.99 -3.06
CA GLN A 51 -11.99 14.44 -3.13
C GLN A 51 -12.34 14.88 -4.54
N GLU A 52 -12.95 16.04 -4.66
CA GLU A 52 -13.25 16.66 -5.95
C GLU A 52 -12.24 17.79 -6.22
N GLY A 53 -11.91 17.97 -7.48
CA GLY A 53 -11.05 19.04 -7.96
C GLY A 53 -9.94 18.55 -8.89
N PRO A 54 -9.44 19.43 -9.78
CA PRO A 54 -8.50 19.05 -10.84
C PRO A 54 -7.15 18.53 -10.32
N GLU A 55 -6.70 18.99 -9.15
CA GLU A 55 -5.45 18.50 -8.55
C GLU A 55 -5.57 17.05 -8.09
N ILE A 56 -6.71 16.70 -7.54
CA ILE A 56 -6.99 15.36 -7.03
C ILE A 56 -7.24 14.37 -8.18
N GLU A 57 -7.96 14.82 -9.22
CA GLU A 57 -8.16 14.01 -10.43
C GLU A 57 -6.80 13.64 -11.06
N SER A 58 -5.86 14.56 -11.08
CA SER A 58 -4.48 14.29 -11.53
C SER A 58 -3.77 13.23 -10.68
N VAL A 59 -4.01 13.18 -9.36
CA VAL A 59 -3.46 12.14 -8.48
C VAL A 59 -4.07 10.77 -8.81
N TYR A 60 -5.39 10.71 -9.01
CA TYR A 60 -6.07 9.46 -9.37
C TYR A 60 -5.59 8.92 -10.72
N GLU A 61 -5.46 9.81 -11.71
CA GLU A 61 -4.93 9.45 -13.01
C GLU A 61 -3.51 8.90 -12.93
N LYS A 62 -2.64 9.51 -12.15
CA LYS A 62 -1.26 9.03 -11.92
C LYS A 62 -1.22 7.64 -11.31
N ILE A 63 -2.07 7.37 -10.32
CA ILE A 63 -2.16 6.07 -9.67
C ILE A 63 -2.60 5.00 -10.69
N GLN A 64 -3.65 5.29 -11.46
CA GLN A 64 -4.19 4.36 -12.46
C GLN A 64 -3.21 4.15 -13.62
N THR A 65 -2.60 5.22 -14.13
CA THR A 65 -1.61 5.15 -15.23
C THR A 65 -0.36 4.37 -14.81
N ALA A 66 0.02 4.42 -13.53
CA ALA A 66 1.10 3.61 -12.99
C ALA A 66 0.78 2.11 -12.93
N GLY A 67 -0.48 1.71 -13.15
CA GLY A 67 -0.92 0.32 -13.17
C GLY A 67 -1.47 -0.20 -11.84
N PHE A 68 -1.88 0.69 -10.93
CA PHE A 68 -2.62 0.33 -9.73
C PHE A 68 -4.13 0.32 -9.99
N ILE A 69 -4.82 -0.58 -9.32
CA ILE A 69 -6.28 -0.61 -9.27
C ILE A 69 -6.73 0.27 -8.12
N LEU A 70 -7.31 1.42 -8.45
CA LEU A 70 -7.73 2.40 -7.45
C LEU A 70 -9.00 1.92 -6.74
N GLN A 71 -8.99 2.00 -5.42
CA GLN A 71 -10.11 1.64 -4.56
C GLN A 71 -10.43 2.81 -3.64
N PHE A 72 -11.68 3.25 -3.64
CA PHE A 72 -12.19 4.29 -2.75
C PHE A 72 -13.06 3.68 -1.66
N ARG A 73 -12.96 4.24 -0.45
CA ARG A 73 -13.95 3.98 0.57
C ARG A 73 -15.30 4.51 0.12
N GLN A 74 -16.35 3.71 0.30
CA GLN A 74 -17.72 4.16 0.04
C GLN A 74 -18.12 5.24 1.04
N HIS A 75 -18.63 6.37 0.53
CA HIS A 75 -19.21 7.45 1.32
C HIS A 75 -20.68 7.65 0.97
N ASN A 76 -21.45 8.09 1.95
CA ASN A 76 -22.73 8.73 1.67
C ASN A 76 -22.47 10.26 1.51
N SER A 77 -23.40 10.95 0.85
CA SER A 77 -23.30 12.39 0.58
C SER A 77 -23.20 13.28 1.83
N ALA A 78 -23.57 12.76 3.01
CA ALA A 78 -23.47 13.47 4.29
C ALA A 78 -22.05 13.46 4.88
N MET A 79 -21.12 12.64 4.36
CA MET A 79 -19.77 12.49 4.88
C MET A 79 -18.73 13.25 4.05
N VAL A 80 -19.14 13.97 3.03
CA VAL A 80 -18.25 14.79 2.19
C VAL A 80 -17.64 15.90 3.06
N GLY A 81 -16.34 15.83 3.28
CA GLY A 81 -15.56 16.84 4.01
C GLY A 81 -15.34 16.59 5.50
N THR A 82 -15.84 15.54 6.13
CA THR A 82 -15.88 15.43 7.60
C THR A 82 -15.05 14.32 8.24
N LYS A 83 -14.27 13.55 7.68
CA LYS A 83 -13.24 12.72 8.31
C LYS A 83 -12.52 11.87 7.27
N LYS A 84 -11.18 11.87 7.34
CA LYS A 84 -10.36 10.84 6.71
C LYS A 84 -10.83 9.49 7.22
N GLY A 85 -11.55 8.74 6.39
CA GLY A 85 -11.96 7.40 6.73
C GLY A 85 -10.73 6.50 6.79
N ASN A 86 -10.61 5.72 7.85
CA ASN A 86 -9.61 4.69 7.97
C ASN A 86 -9.89 3.60 6.92
N VAL A 87 -8.92 3.31 6.04
CA VAL A 87 -9.06 2.33 4.95
C VAL A 87 -8.71 0.90 5.38
N ASP A 88 -8.25 0.69 6.61
CA ASP A 88 -7.83 -0.63 7.10
C ASP A 88 -8.95 -1.67 7.00
N SER A 89 -10.15 -1.32 7.46
CA SER A 89 -11.31 -2.22 7.34
C SER A 89 -11.66 -2.57 5.90
N ASP A 90 -11.51 -1.62 4.97
CA ASP A 90 -11.78 -1.85 3.55
C ASP A 90 -10.74 -2.78 2.93
N ILE A 91 -9.46 -2.61 3.29
CA ILE A 91 -8.38 -3.50 2.88
C ILE A 91 -8.59 -4.90 3.44
N ILE A 92 -8.84 -5.02 4.76
CA ILE A 92 -9.10 -6.30 5.43
C ILE A 92 -10.27 -7.02 4.75
N PHE A 93 -11.40 -6.33 4.57
CA PHE A 93 -12.57 -6.91 3.91
C PHE A 93 -12.27 -7.34 2.47
N SER A 94 -11.54 -6.52 1.72
CA SER A 94 -11.16 -6.84 0.34
C SER A 94 -10.33 -8.13 0.24
N ILE A 95 -9.37 -8.30 1.14
CA ILE A 95 -8.54 -9.52 1.22
C ILE A 95 -9.40 -10.72 1.59
N MET A 96 -10.17 -10.63 2.66
CA MET A 96 -11.01 -11.73 3.16
C MET A 96 -12.06 -12.15 2.14
N LYS A 97 -12.67 -11.18 1.44
CA LYS A 97 -13.65 -11.46 0.38
C LYS A 97 -13.04 -12.24 -0.78
N ARG A 98 -11.80 -11.92 -1.19
CA ARG A 98 -11.11 -12.65 -2.25
C ARG A 98 -10.72 -14.05 -1.82
N MET A 99 -10.27 -14.22 -0.58
CA MET A 99 -9.99 -15.54 -0.02
C MET A 99 -11.26 -16.40 0.06
N TYR A 100 -12.36 -15.81 0.54
CA TYR A 100 -13.65 -16.51 0.62
C TYR A 100 -14.18 -16.94 -0.76
N LYS A 101 -13.96 -16.12 -1.79
CA LYS A 101 -14.35 -16.42 -3.17
C LYS A 101 -13.36 -17.31 -3.92
N ASP A 102 -12.33 -17.77 -3.24
CA ASP A 102 -11.28 -18.61 -3.81
C ASP A 102 -10.65 -18.01 -5.10
N GLU A 103 -10.43 -16.69 -5.09
CA GLU A 103 -9.74 -16.04 -6.20
C GLU A 103 -8.31 -16.58 -6.33
N ALA A 104 -7.88 -16.78 -7.58
CA ALA A 104 -6.59 -17.38 -7.92
C ALA A 104 -5.43 -16.39 -7.71
N PHE A 105 -4.98 -16.23 -6.47
CA PHE A 105 -3.72 -15.58 -6.12
C PHE A 105 -2.97 -16.40 -5.08
N ASP A 106 -1.65 -16.23 -4.99
CA ASP A 106 -0.84 -16.99 -4.04
C ASP A 106 -0.80 -16.30 -2.67
N LYS A 107 -0.13 -15.16 -2.59
CA LYS A 107 0.10 -14.46 -1.32
C LYS A 107 -0.28 -12.98 -1.38
N VAL A 108 -0.51 -12.44 -0.20
CA VAL A 108 -0.77 -11.02 0.03
C VAL A 108 0.54 -10.29 0.31
N ILE A 109 0.76 -9.19 -0.39
CA ILE A 109 1.78 -8.16 -0.08
C ILE A 109 1.04 -6.95 0.45
N LEU A 110 1.33 -6.54 1.67
CA LEU A 110 0.69 -5.40 2.32
C LEU A 110 1.67 -4.21 2.40
N VAL A 111 1.23 -3.02 2.02
CA VAL A 111 2.01 -1.79 2.14
C VAL A 111 1.38 -0.89 3.18
N SER A 112 1.86 -0.97 4.39
CA SER A 112 1.47 -0.15 5.55
C SER A 112 2.41 -0.42 6.72
N GLY A 113 2.52 0.52 7.64
CA GLY A 113 3.17 0.33 8.95
C GLY A 113 2.18 0.28 10.12
N ASP A 114 0.88 0.39 9.83
CA ASP A 114 -0.16 0.45 10.84
C ASP A 114 -0.35 -0.91 11.55
N GLY A 115 -0.39 -0.87 12.88
CA GLY A 115 -0.60 -2.06 13.72
C GLY A 115 -1.99 -2.66 13.63
N ASP A 116 -2.97 -1.94 13.11
CA ASP A 116 -4.36 -2.40 12.97
C ASP A 116 -4.49 -3.60 12.00
N TYR A 117 -3.51 -3.83 11.16
CA TYR A 117 -3.44 -5.01 10.30
C TYR A 117 -2.84 -6.26 10.97
N LYS A 118 -2.34 -6.16 12.20
CA LYS A 118 -1.59 -7.28 12.83
C LYS A 118 -2.40 -8.57 12.89
N MET A 119 -3.67 -8.49 13.28
CA MET A 119 -4.54 -9.68 13.34
C MET A 119 -4.77 -10.33 11.97
N LEU A 120 -4.92 -9.52 10.92
CA LEU A 120 -4.99 -10.02 9.54
C LEU A 120 -3.68 -10.69 9.12
N VAL A 121 -2.55 -10.07 9.43
CA VAL A 121 -1.21 -10.60 9.09
C VAL A 121 -0.98 -11.95 9.76
N ASP A 122 -1.31 -12.09 11.05
CA ASP A 122 -1.19 -13.35 11.78
C ASP A 122 -2.05 -14.45 11.13
N PHE A 123 -3.30 -14.15 10.81
CA PHE A 123 -4.19 -15.05 10.12
C PHE A 123 -3.65 -15.47 8.74
N LEU A 124 -3.16 -14.53 7.96
CA LEU A 124 -2.59 -14.83 6.63
C LEU A 124 -1.32 -15.68 6.71
N ILE A 125 -0.51 -15.51 7.77
CA ILE A 125 0.67 -16.35 8.01
C ILE A 125 0.22 -17.78 8.34
N GLU A 126 -0.75 -17.95 9.22
CA GLU A 126 -1.33 -19.25 9.59
C GLU A 126 -1.88 -19.97 8.36
N GLU A 127 -2.61 -19.28 7.51
CA GLU A 127 -3.15 -19.81 6.25
C GLU A 127 -2.11 -19.97 5.13
N LYS A 128 -0.84 -19.60 5.36
CA LYS A 128 0.26 -19.60 4.37
C LYS A 128 -0.02 -18.73 3.15
N ARG A 129 -0.85 -17.70 3.34
CA ARG A 129 -1.25 -16.72 2.32
C ARG A 129 -0.60 -15.35 2.50
N PHE A 130 0.36 -15.22 3.41
CA PHE A 130 1.12 -13.99 3.63
C PHE A 130 2.47 -14.02 2.94
N GLY A 131 2.80 -12.97 2.17
CA GLY A 131 4.08 -12.83 1.51
C GLY A 131 5.01 -11.87 2.24
N LYS A 132 4.60 -10.62 2.34
CA LYS A 132 5.42 -9.55 2.94
C LYS A 132 4.57 -8.36 3.38
N ILE A 133 4.97 -7.70 4.47
CA ILE A 133 4.55 -6.34 4.76
C ILE A 133 5.71 -5.38 4.45
N LEU A 134 5.40 -4.30 3.72
CA LEU A 134 6.34 -3.26 3.32
C LEU A 134 6.03 -2.00 4.12
N PHE A 135 6.92 -1.63 5.01
CA PHE A 135 6.79 -0.42 5.81
C PHE A 135 7.23 0.80 5.00
N PRO A 136 6.35 1.80 4.82
CA PRO A 136 6.75 3.05 4.14
C PRO A 136 7.90 3.76 4.84
N ASN A 137 7.94 3.68 6.18
CA ASN A 137 8.97 4.27 7.00
C ASN A 137 9.21 3.40 8.23
N ARG A 138 10.46 3.00 8.47
CA ARG A 138 10.85 2.16 9.60
C ARG A 138 10.52 2.75 10.97
N ASN A 139 10.55 4.09 11.07
CA ASN A 139 10.29 4.79 12.34
C ASN A 139 8.80 4.85 12.70
N PHE A 140 7.91 4.60 11.74
CA PHE A 140 6.45 4.63 11.91
C PHE A 140 5.81 3.25 11.74
N SER A 141 6.60 2.18 11.74
CA SER A 141 6.07 0.83 11.77
C SER A 141 5.71 0.42 13.19
N SER A 142 4.56 -0.25 13.34
CA SER A 142 4.14 -0.77 14.64
C SER A 142 5.12 -1.81 15.18
N SER A 143 5.43 -1.70 16.49
CA SER A 143 6.26 -2.69 17.19
C SER A 143 5.65 -4.09 17.22
N LEU A 144 4.34 -4.22 17.02
CA LEU A 144 3.62 -5.49 16.95
C LEU A 144 4.19 -6.42 15.86
N TYR A 145 4.73 -5.87 14.78
CA TYR A 145 5.28 -6.67 13.68
C TYR A 145 6.65 -7.31 13.99
N LYS A 146 7.30 -6.97 15.10
CA LYS A 146 8.55 -7.63 15.51
C LYS A 146 8.36 -9.13 15.77
N GLU A 147 7.17 -9.54 16.18
CA GLU A 147 6.83 -10.91 16.51
C GLU A 147 6.70 -11.85 15.30
N ILE A 148 6.42 -11.31 14.11
CA ILE A 148 6.19 -12.16 12.92
C ILE A 148 7.47 -12.68 12.26
N GLY A 149 8.62 -12.12 12.62
CA GLY A 149 9.92 -12.48 12.07
C GLY A 149 10.36 -11.61 10.88
N ALA A 150 11.68 -11.40 10.80
CA ALA A 150 12.29 -10.49 9.83
C ALA A 150 12.08 -10.90 8.36
N SER A 151 11.80 -12.17 8.09
CA SER A 151 11.50 -12.64 6.73
C SER A 151 10.19 -12.09 6.15
N TYR A 152 9.27 -11.63 7.02
CA TYR A 152 7.95 -11.17 6.63
C TYR A 152 7.82 -9.67 6.44
N PHE A 153 8.85 -8.87 6.73
CA PHE A 153 8.78 -7.43 6.54
C PHE A 153 10.00 -6.86 5.83
N ALA A 154 9.83 -5.70 5.21
CA ALA A 154 10.90 -4.90 4.61
C ALA A 154 10.54 -3.41 4.71
N ASN A 155 11.55 -2.54 4.61
CA ASN A 155 11.37 -1.10 4.68
C ASN A 155 11.54 -0.47 3.30
N LEU A 156 10.58 0.32 2.86
CA LEU A 156 10.67 1.06 1.58
C LEU A 156 11.68 2.19 1.65
N ASP A 157 11.98 2.70 2.86
CA ASP A 157 12.99 3.73 3.10
C ASP A 157 14.43 3.18 3.23
N ASP A 158 14.65 1.87 3.08
CA ASP A 158 15.98 1.31 2.91
C ASP A 158 16.63 1.90 1.65
N LYS A 159 17.90 2.28 1.76
CA LYS A 159 18.64 3.01 0.72
C LYS A 159 18.49 2.38 -0.66
N ASP A 160 18.66 1.08 -0.75
CA ASP A 160 18.63 0.35 -2.03
C ASP A 160 17.22 0.31 -2.63
N VAL A 161 16.19 0.19 -1.78
CA VAL A 161 14.78 0.21 -2.21
C VAL A 161 14.40 1.62 -2.62
N LYS A 162 14.66 2.61 -1.76
CA LYS A 162 14.37 4.02 -2.02
C LYS A 162 14.99 4.50 -3.33
N ASN A 163 16.23 4.12 -3.62
CA ASN A 163 16.91 4.48 -4.88
C ASN A 163 16.19 3.94 -6.12
N LYS A 164 15.50 2.80 -5.99
CA LYS A 164 14.75 2.17 -7.10
C LYS A 164 13.38 2.81 -7.32
N ILE A 165 12.72 3.26 -6.26
CA ILE A 165 11.31 3.68 -6.30
C ILE A 165 11.09 5.18 -6.07
N ALA A 166 12.14 5.94 -5.69
CA ALA A 166 12.02 7.37 -5.51
C ALA A 166 11.86 8.10 -6.84
N TRP A 167 10.99 9.11 -6.81
CA TRP A 167 10.92 10.10 -7.89
C TRP A 167 12.21 10.93 -7.90
N LYS A 168 12.74 11.16 -9.08
CA LYS A 168 13.93 11.99 -9.30
C LYS A 168 13.55 13.08 -10.29
N GLU A 169 14.00 14.30 -10.03
CA GLU A 169 13.83 15.35 -11.01
C GLU A 169 14.49 14.94 -12.34
N PRO A 170 13.83 15.21 -13.48
CA PRO A 170 14.48 15.05 -14.77
C PRO A 170 15.72 15.97 -14.78
N HIS A 171 16.89 15.40 -15.10
CA HIS A 171 18.06 16.21 -15.32
C HIS A 171 17.77 17.16 -16.50
N THR A 172 17.64 18.46 -16.24
CA THR A 172 17.68 19.49 -17.27
C THR A 172 19.11 19.49 -17.83
N ASN A 173 19.26 18.93 -19.03
CA ASN A 173 20.45 19.14 -19.84
C ASN A 173 20.46 20.55 -20.40
#